data_95c48f8ff07efd8a1023f0e7e2312cf6
#
_entry.id   95c48f8ff07efd8a1023f0e7e2312cf6
#
_cell.length_a   1.000
_cell.length_b   1.000
_cell.length_c   1.000
_cell.angle_alpha   90.00
_cell.angle_beta   90.00
_cell.angle_gamma   90.00
#
_symmetry.space_group_name_H-M   'P 1'
#
loop_
_entity.id
_entity.type
_entity.pdbx_description
1 polymer ?
#
loop_
_entity_poly.entity_id
_entity_poly.type
_entity_poly.pdbx_seq_one_letter_code
_entity_poly.pdbx_strand_id
1 'polypeptide(L)'
;MTGVQTCALPICEDHINNTPRQINILKALNAPVPVYAHVSMINGDDGKKLSKRHGAVSVMQYRDDGYLPEALLNYLVRLGWSSGDQEIFSREEMIKLFSLGAVSKSASAFNTEKLQ
;
A
#
# COMPACT_ATOMS: atom_id res chain seq x y z
N MET A 1 26.99 -13.27 2.68
CA MET A 1 26.46 -12.89 3.99
C MET A 1 25.31 -11.98 3.75
N THR A 2 24.15 -12.53 3.86
CA THR A 2 22.90 -11.81 3.77
C THR A 2 22.82 -10.86 4.94
N GLY A 3 22.93 -9.57 4.68
CA GLY A 3 22.55 -8.56 5.65
C GLY A 3 21.14 -8.90 6.15
N VAL A 4 20.93 -8.85 7.44
CA VAL A 4 19.61 -8.95 8.04
C VAL A 4 18.83 -7.78 7.45
N GLN A 5 18.08 -8.05 6.40
CA GLN A 5 17.13 -7.08 5.90
C GLN A 5 16.14 -6.86 7.04
N THR A 6 16.05 -5.63 7.50
CA THR A 6 14.99 -5.24 8.42
C THR A 6 13.70 -5.50 7.67
N CYS A 7 13.05 -6.62 7.97
CA CYS A 7 11.80 -6.96 7.35
C CYS A 7 10.76 -5.98 7.86
N ALA A 8 10.22 -5.16 6.96
CA ALA A 8 9.04 -4.37 7.25
C ALA A 8 7.82 -5.14 6.72
N LEU A 9 6.76 -5.20 7.52
CA LEU A 9 5.48 -5.78 7.14
C LEU A 9 4.44 -4.67 7.01
N PRO A 10 4.36 -4.00 5.85
CA PRO A 10 3.27 -3.10 5.56
C PRO A 10 2.02 -3.93 5.28
N ILE A 11 1.00 -3.77 6.10
CA ILE A 11 -0.29 -4.41 5.93
C ILE A 11 -1.41 -3.39 6.11
N CYS A 12 -2.55 -3.64 5.48
CA CYS A 12 -3.71 -2.78 5.58
C CYS A 12 -4.15 -2.61 7.05
N GLU A 13 -4.66 -1.45 7.42
CA GLU A 13 -5.22 -1.16 8.75
C GLU A 13 -6.33 -2.13 9.17
N ASP A 14 -6.99 -2.78 8.19
CA ASP A 14 -7.95 -3.85 8.43
C ASP A 14 -7.37 -5.01 9.27
N HIS A 15 -6.05 -5.16 9.24
CA HIS A 15 -5.31 -6.18 9.97
C HIS A 15 -4.59 -5.67 11.23
N ILE A 16 -4.84 -4.44 11.65
CA ILE A 16 -4.15 -3.84 12.80
C ILE A 16 -4.33 -4.68 14.08
N ASN A 17 -5.49 -5.30 14.25
CA ASN A 17 -5.80 -6.15 15.39
C ASN A 17 -5.05 -7.50 15.36
N ASN A 18 -4.46 -7.87 14.23
CA ASN A 18 -3.68 -9.09 14.08
C ASN A 18 -2.21 -8.88 14.49
N THR A 19 -1.72 -7.65 14.42
CA THR A 19 -0.33 -7.31 14.73
C THR A 19 0.11 -7.74 16.13
N PRO A 20 -0.62 -7.47 17.22
CA PRO A 20 -0.23 -7.92 18.56
C PRO A 20 -0.14 -9.45 18.67
N ARG A 21 -1.02 -10.17 17.98
CA ARG A 21 -1.02 -11.64 17.95
C ARG A 21 0.23 -12.17 17.24
N GLN A 22 0.57 -11.59 16.10
CA GLN A 22 1.78 -11.94 15.33
C GLN A 22 3.05 -11.66 16.14
N ILE A 23 3.13 -10.50 16.80
CA ILE A 23 4.25 -10.12 17.66
C ILE A 23 4.42 -11.12 18.80
N ASN A 24 3.33 -11.54 19.45
CA ASN A 24 3.38 -12.50 20.53
C ASN A 24 3.89 -13.88 20.06
N ILE A 25 3.46 -14.32 18.88
CA ILE A 25 3.95 -15.56 18.27
C ILE A 25 5.45 -15.47 17.99
N LEU A 26 5.90 -14.38 17.35
CA LEU A 26 7.30 -14.17 17.05
C LEU A 26 8.16 -14.18 18.33
N LYS A 27 7.71 -13.49 19.38
CA LYS A 27 8.39 -13.49 20.68
C LYS A 27 8.47 -14.87 21.31
N ALA A 28 7.38 -15.65 21.24
CA ALA A 28 7.37 -17.02 21.77
C ALA A 28 8.33 -17.95 21.02
N LEU A 29 8.57 -17.68 19.74
CA LEU A 29 9.52 -18.40 18.89
C LEU A 29 10.95 -17.87 18.98
N ASN A 30 11.22 -16.85 19.81
CA ASN A 30 12.49 -16.11 19.83
C ASN A 30 12.91 -15.58 18.46
N ALA A 31 11.94 -15.28 17.59
CA ALA A 31 12.17 -14.72 16.26
C ALA A 31 12.23 -13.18 16.33
N PRO A 32 13.02 -12.53 15.47
CA PRO A 32 13.07 -11.07 15.41
C PRO A 32 11.71 -10.50 15.03
N VAL A 33 11.29 -9.47 15.74
CA VAL A 33 10.04 -8.75 15.42
C VAL A 33 10.32 -7.74 14.31
N PRO A 34 9.64 -7.82 13.16
CA PRO A 34 9.81 -6.86 12.07
C PRO A 34 9.22 -5.49 12.43
N VAL A 35 9.57 -4.48 11.65
CA VAL A 35 8.89 -3.18 11.71
C VAL A 35 7.52 -3.32 11.05
N TYR A 36 6.46 -3.08 11.80
CA TYR A 36 5.10 -3.06 11.28
C TYR A 36 4.72 -1.67 10.80
N ALA A 37 4.04 -1.63 9.65
CA ALA A 37 3.40 -0.44 9.14
C ALA A 37 2.00 -0.79 8.66
N HIS A 38 1.05 0.12 8.84
CA HIS A 38 -0.32 -0.08 8.40
C HIS A 38 -0.67 0.98 7.37
N VAL A 39 -0.93 0.53 6.14
CA VAL A 39 -1.45 1.39 5.08
C VAL A 39 -2.95 1.58 5.28
N SER A 40 -3.43 2.79 5.00
CA SER A 40 -4.83 3.13 5.11
C SER A 40 -5.69 2.31 4.13
N MET A 41 -6.96 2.21 4.43
CA MET A 41 -7.93 1.51 3.59
C MET A 41 -8.18 2.28 2.30
N ILE A 42 -8.39 1.54 1.22
CA ILE A 42 -8.86 2.08 -0.05
C ILE A 42 -10.36 1.83 -0.13
N ASN A 43 -11.11 2.90 -0.29
CA ASN A 43 -12.56 2.87 -0.42
C ASN A 43 -12.98 3.04 -1.89
N GLY A 44 -14.16 2.56 -2.23
CA GLY A 44 -14.84 2.91 -3.47
C GLY A 44 -15.49 4.29 -3.37
N ASP A 45 -16.16 4.68 -4.44
CA ASP A 45 -16.84 5.98 -4.57
C ASP A 45 -18.00 6.15 -3.55
N ASP A 46 -18.55 5.03 -3.09
CA ASP A 46 -19.61 4.98 -2.06
C ASP A 46 -19.05 5.13 -0.63
N GLY A 47 -17.76 5.37 -0.47
CA GLY A 47 -17.08 5.48 0.83
C GLY A 47 -16.88 4.17 1.57
N LYS A 48 -17.31 3.03 1.00
CA LYS A 48 -17.12 1.71 1.59
C LYS A 48 -15.83 1.07 1.09
N LYS A 49 -15.32 0.13 1.87
CA LYS A 49 -14.13 -0.65 1.49
C LYS A 49 -14.22 -1.16 0.06
N LEU A 50 -13.18 -0.92 -0.73
CA LEU A 50 -13.11 -1.37 -2.11
C LEU A 50 -13.30 -2.89 -2.20
N SER A 51 -14.19 -3.32 -3.06
CA SER A 51 -14.56 -4.73 -3.22
C SER A 51 -14.90 -5.03 -4.68
N LYS A 52 -15.08 -6.31 -5.01
CA LYS A 52 -15.44 -6.76 -6.38
C LYS A 52 -16.67 -6.07 -6.96
N ARG A 53 -17.59 -5.59 -6.13
CA ARG A 53 -18.79 -4.86 -6.58
C ARG A 53 -18.48 -3.43 -7.09
N HIS A 54 -17.30 -2.90 -6.81
CA HIS A 54 -16.84 -1.59 -7.28
C HIS A 54 -16.08 -1.67 -8.62
N GLY A 55 -16.11 -2.81 -9.30
CA GLY A 55 -15.40 -3.03 -10.56
C GLY A 55 -14.07 -3.75 -10.38
N ALA A 56 -13.09 -3.38 -11.19
CA ALA A 56 -11.80 -4.03 -11.21
C ALA A 56 -11.07 -3.89 -9.88
N VAL A 57 -10.77 -5.01 -9.24
CA VAL A 57 -9.99 -5.07 -7.99
C VAL A 57 -8.71 -5.90 -8.15
N SER A 58 -8.55 -6.56 -9.29
CA SER A 58 -7.33 -7.26 -9.66
C SER A 58 -6.44 -6.36 -10.52
N VAL A 59 -5.16 -6.30 -10.20
CA VAL A 59 -4.15 -5.61 -11.02
C VAL A 59 -4.16 -6.11 -12.46
N MET A 60 -4.45 -7.39 -12.66
CA MET A 60 -4.51 -8.00 -13.99
C MET A 60 -5.67 -7.45 -14.84
N GLN A 61 -6.77 -7.05 -14.22
CA GLN A 61 -7.88 -6.43 -14.94
C GLN A 61 -7.46 -5.10 -15.57
N TYR A 62 -6.71 -4.26 -14.83
CA TYR A 62 -6.21 -2.99 -15.39
C TYR A 62 -5.28 -3.20 -16.58
N ARG A 63 -4.45 -4.27 -16.55
CA ARG A 63 -3.65 -4.65 -17.71
C ARG A 63 -4.55 -5.01 -18.92
N ASP A 64 -5.58 -5.81 -18.68
CA ASP A 64 -6.48 -6.27 -19.75
C ASP A 64 -7.33 -5.10 -20.29
N ASP A 65 -7.57 -4.09 -19.47
CA ASP A 65 -8.21 -2.81 -19.84
C ASP A 65 -7.23 -1.83 -20.53
N GLY A 66 -5.95 -2.20 -20.67
CA GLY A 66 -4.95 -1.43 -21.42
C GLY A 66 -4.17 -0.39 -20.64
N TYR A 67 -4.27 -0.38 -19.31
CA TYR A 67 -3.47 0.54 -18.48
C TYR A 67 -2.01 0.14 -18.42
N LEU A 68 -1.13 1.14 -18.50
CA LEU A 68 0.31 0.93 -18.35
C LEU A 68 0.65 0.60 -16.89
N PRO A 69 1.58 -0.34 -16.63
CA PRO A 69 1.99 -0.69 -15.28
C PRO A 69 2.50 0.50 -14.47
N GLU A 70 3.23 1.40 -15.12
CA GLU A 70 3.81 2.61 -14.51
C GLU A 70 2.72 3.58 -14.07
N ALA A 71 1.68 3.77 -14.90
CA ALA A 71 0.54 4.63 -14.57
C ALA A 71 -0.23 4.08 -13.36
N LEU A 72 -0.51 2.78 -13.37
CA LEU A 72 -1.19 2.12 -12.25
C LEU A 72 -0.34 2.20 -10.97
N LEU A 73 0.95 1.95 -11.05
CA LEU A 73 1.85 2.03 -9.91
C LEU A 73 1.91 3.46 -9.34
N ASN A 74 2.04 4.47 -10.20
CA ASN A 74 2.04 5.88 -9.80
C ASN A 74 0.74 6.26 -9.09
N TYR A 75 -0.39 5.83 -9.63
CA TYR A 75 -1.69 6.07 -9.03
C TYR A 75 -1.82 5.40 -7.65
N LEU A 76 -1.46 4.12 -7.54
CA LEU A 76 -1.56 3.37 -6.28
C LEU A 76 -0.65 3.93 -5.19
N VAL A 77 0.58 4.34 -5.53
CA VAL A 77 1.48 4.90 -4.52
C VAL A 77 0.93 6.19 -3.91
N ARG A 78 0.27 7.02 -4.71
CA ARG A 78 -0.34 8.28 -4.25
C ARG A 78 -1.58 8.09 -3.38
N LEU A 79 -2.24 6.97 -3.45
CA LEU A 79 -3.38 6.67 -2.57
C LEU A 79 -2.96 6.52 -1.10
N GLY A 80 -1.76 6.04 -0.84
CA GLY A 80 -1.31 5.77 0.51
C GLY A 80 -0.02 6.49 0.93
N TRP A 81 0.56 7.32 0.06
CA TRP A 81 1.82 8.00 0.30
C TRP A 81 1.91 9.30 -0.50
N SER A 82 2.70 10.25 -0.03
CA SER A 82 2.97 11.50 -0.73
C SER A 82 4.40 11.97 -0.50
N SER A 83 4.93 12.72 -1.46
CA SER A 83 6.21 13.42 -1.37
C SER A 83 6.05 14.85 -1.87
N GLY A 84 5.76 15.76 -0.94
CA GLY A 84 5.44 17.15 -1.31
C GLY A 84 4.25 17.24 -2.27
N ASP A 85 4.39 18.13 -3.25
CA ASP A 85 3.36 18.39 -4.26
C ASP A 85 3.58 17.61 -5.56
N GLN A 86 4.59 16.73 -5.60
CA GLN A 86 4.89 15.94 -6.79
C GLN A 86 3.78 14.91 -7.04
N GLU A 87 3.32 14.84 -8.28
CA GLU A 87 2.20 13.95 -8.67
C GLU A 87 2.64 12.77 -9.52
N ILE A 88 3.68 12.94 -10.31
CA ILE A 88 4.19 11.92 -11.21
C ILE A 88 5.59 11.52 -10.75
N PHE A 89 5.76 10.22 -10.57
CA PHE A 89 7.01 9.63 -10.11
C PHE A 89 7.44 8.51 -11.05
N SER A 90 8.70 8.50 -11.42
CA SER A 90 9.30 7.28 -11.95
C SER A 90 9.46 6.23 -10.85
N ARG A 91 9.64 4.99 -11.23
CA ARG A 91 9.87 3.91 -10.27
C ARG A 91 11.11 4.16 -9.41
N GLU A 92 12.17 4.69 -10.00
CA GLU A 92 13.41 5.05 -9.33
C GLU A 92 13.19 6.15 -8.29
N GLU A 93 12.40 7.17 -8.64
CA GLU A 93 12.03 8.23 -7.70
C GLU A 93 11.18 7.69 -6.55
N MET A 94 10.22 6.82 -6.82
CA MET A 94 9.43 6.16 -5.78
C MET A 94 10.33 5.43 -4.79
N ILE A 95 11.28 4.63 -5.28
CA ILE A 95 12.22 3.87 -4.43
C ILE A 95 13.10 4.81 -3.59
N LYS A 96 13.57 5.91 -4.20
CA LYS A 96 14.46 6.87 -3.55
C LYS A 96 13.75 7.70 -2.48
N LEU A 97 12.51 8.11 -2.74
CA LEU A 97 11.78 9.06 -1.92
C LEU A 97 10.88 8.38 -0.88
N PHE A 98 10.56 7.10 -1.08
CA PHE A 98 9.65 6.39 -0.20
C PHE A 98 10.17 6.34 1.23
N SER A 99 9.30 6.66 2.17
CA SER A 99 9.54 6.47 3.59
C SER A 99 8.27 6.04 4.31
N LEU A 100 8.41 5.20 5.33
CA LEU A 100 7.27 4.76 6.15
C LEU A 100 6.61 5.93 6.90
N GLY A 101 7.38 6.96 7.24
CA GLY A 101 6.87 8.14 7.93
C GLY A 101 5.93 9.00 7.09
N ALA A 102 6.01 8.91 5.76
CA ALA A 102 5.16 9.64 4.81
C ALA A 102 3.93 8.82 4.35
N VAL A 103 3.73 7.62 4.90
CA VAL A 103 2.52 6.83 4.62
C VAL A 103 1.30 7.52 5.22
N SER A 104 0.27 7.69 4.40
CA SER A 104 -0.98 8.35 4.79
C SER A 104 -1.72 7.54 5.87
N LYS A 105 -2.27 8.26 6.85
CA LYS A 105 -3.13 7.68 7.89
C LYS A 105 -4.62 7.76 7.54
N SER A 106 -4.96 8.50 6.50
CA SER A 106 -6.36 8.69 6.07
C SER A 106 -6.71 7.71 4.97
N ALA A 107 -7.90 7.15 5.03
CA ALA A 107 -8.45 6.34 3.95
C ALA A 107 -8.53 7.16 2.66
N SER A 108 -8.22 6.53 1.54
CA SER A 108 -8.28 7.14 0.22
C SER A 108 -9.41 6.53 -0.59
N ALA A 109 -10.07 7.35 -1.42
CA ALA A 109 -11.07 6.86 -2.37
C ALA A 109 -10.40 6.50 -3.70
N PHE A 110 -10.72 5.33 -4.22
CA PHE A 110 -10.30 4.92 -5.55
C PHE A 110 -11.19 5.64 -6.58
N ASN A 111 -10.57 6.37 -7.48
CA ASN A 111 -11.25 7.10 -8.54
C ASN A 111 -10.61 6.72 -9.88
N THR A 112 -11.36 6.02 -10.71
CA THR A 112 -10.88 5.53 -12.02
C THR A 112 -10.57 6.67 -12.99
N GLU A 113 -11.29 7.80 -12.92
CA GLU A 113 -11.05 8.95 -13.78
C GLU A 113 -9.67 9.58 -13.56
N LYS A 114 -9.17 9.51 -12.32
CA LYS A 114 -7.83 10.02 -11.98
C LYS A 114 -6.70 9.09 -12.41
N LEU A 115 -7.03 7.86 -12.79
CA LEU A 115 -6.06 6.89 -13.29
C LEU A 115 -5.84 7.06 -14.81
N GLN A 116 -6.79 7.65 -15.52
CA GLN A 116 -6.68 7.95 -16.96
C GLN A 116 -5.81 9.17 -17.20
#